data_f5049a226a281703b4f2401c3656bf45
#
_entry.id   f5049a226a281703b4f2401c3656bf45
#
_cell.length_a   1.000
_cell.length_b   1.000
_cell.length_c   1.000
_cell.angle_alpha   90.00
_cell.angle_beta   90.00
_cell.angle_gamma   90.00
#
_symmetry.space_group_name_H-M   'P 1'
#
loop_
_entity.id
_entity.type
_entity.pdbx_description
1 polymer ?
#
loop_
_entity_poly.entity_id
_entity_poly.type
_entity_poly.pdbx_seq_one_letter_code
_entity_poly.pdbx_strand_id
1 'polypeptide(L)'
;KSVCKGMFREDLYYRLLGLNIQLPRLCERKGDLLSLADCFIKDYCIKSKKALCRLSKEAKSILQNYSFPGNIRELKAMMELAVVLCEDNVIKADDLSLRKEVMHNDDLFSVERTMEEYEEIIIKHYLDKYNGKVRLVAEKLDISKSKIYNFLQESKQ
;
A
#
# COMPACT_ATOMS: atom_id res chain seq x y z
N LYS A 1 4.19 -8.30 -22.53
CA LYS A 1 5.41 -7.43 -22.54
C LYS A 1 6.69 -8.20 -22.93
N SER A 2 6.92 -9.42 -22.43
CA SER A 2 8.13 -10.22 -22.76
C SER A 2 8.12 -10.76 -24.20
N VAL A 3 6.96 -11.11 -24.74
CA VAL A 3 6.77 -11.52 -26.16
C VAL A 3 7.11 -10.32 -27.07
N CYS A 4 6.55 -9.14 -26.80
CA CYS A 4 6.81 -7.93 -27.60
C CYS A 4 8.28 -7.47 -27.58
N LYS A 5 9.06 -7.91 -26.59
CA LYS A 5 10.50 -7.62 -26.47
C LYS A 5 11.38 -8.74 -27.07
N GLY A 6 10.79 -9.75 -27.73
CA GLY A 6 11.52 -10.90 -28.30
C GLY A 6 12.17 -11.84 -27.26
N MET A 7 11.91 -11.63 -25.97
CA MET A 7 12.48 -12.46 -24.88
C MET A 7 11.68 -13.73 -24.60
N PHE A 8 10.56 -13.94 -25.28
CA PHE A 8 9.69 -15.10 -25.12
C PHE A 8 9.08 -15.46 -26.45
N ARG A 9 9.16 -16.73 -26.81
CA ARG A 9 8.63 -17.23 -28.11
C ARG A 9 7.12 -17.11 -28.15
N GLU A 10 6.60 -16.57 -29.25
CA GLU A 10 5.18 -16.33 -29.44
C GLU A 10 4.37 -17.64 -29.53
N ASP A 11 4.92 -18.66 -30.19
CA ASP A 11 4.29 -20.00 -30.30
C ASP A 11 4.12 -20.65 -28.90
N LEU A 12 5.12 -20.51 -28.04
CA LEU A 12 5.06 -20.99 -26.66
C LEU A 12 4.03 -20.21 -25.82
N TYR A 13 3.94 -18.91 -26.04
CA TYR A 13 2.91 -18.08 -25.39
C TYR A 13 1.51 -18.57 -25.71
N TYR A 14 1.19 -18.80 -26.98
CA TYR A 14 -0.14 -19.31 -27.38
C TYR A 14 -0.42 -20.73 -26.90
N ARG A 15 0.58 -21.59 -26.77
CA ARG A 15 0.42 -22.92 -26.15
C ARG A 15 0.13 -22.89 -24.67
N LEU A 16 0.66 -21.89 -23.96
CA LEU A 16 0.42 -21.67 -22.54
C LEU A 16 -0.88 -20.88 -22.27
N LEU A 17 -1.42 -20.21 -23.27
CA LEU A 17 -2.65 -19.42 -23.21
C LEU A 17 -3.89 -20.36 -23.25
N GLY A 18 -3.96 -21.29 -22.29
CA GLY A 18 -5.16 -22.08 -22.05
C GLY A 18 -6.29 -21.19 -21.48
N LEU A 19 -7.02 -21.69 -20.52
CA LEU A 19 -8.03 -20.91 -19.81
C LEU A 19 -7.36 -19.79 -19.00
N ASN A 20 -7.50 -18.54 -19.43
CA ASN A 20 -6.97 -17.37 -18.72
C ASN A 20 -7.96 -16.92 -17.65
N ILE A 21 -7.67 -17.23 -16.40
CA ILE A 21 -8.45 -16.77 -15.25
C ILE A 21 -7.75 -15.57 -14.63
N GLN A 22 -8.37 -14.39 -14.72
CA GLN A 22 -7.90 -13.20 -14.03
C GLN A 22 -8.41 -13.20 -12.59
N LEU A 23 -7.48 -13.28 -11.65
CA LEU A 23 -7.79 -13.15 -10.23
C LEU A 23 -7.77 -11.65 -9.85
N PRO A 24 -8.85 -11.12 -9.26
CA PRO A 24 -8.87 -9.74 -8.78
C PRO A 24 -7.86 -9.52 -7.64
N ARG A 25 -7.32 -8.31 -7.54
CA ARG A 25 -6.43 -7.91 -6.44
C ARG A 25 -7.20 -7.90 -5.12
N LEU A 26 -6.48 -8.02 -3.99
CA LEU A 26 -7.12 -8.03 -2.67
C LEU A 26 -7.89 -6.73 -2.37
N CYS A 27 -7.37 -5.57 -2.82
CA CYS A 27 -8.05 -4.28 -2.70
C CYS A 27 -9.39 -4.20 -3.45
N GLU A 28 -9.59 -5.00 -4.49
CA GLU A 28 -10.83 -5.11 -5.26
C GLU A 28 -11.84 -6.06 -4.59
N ARG A 29 -11.39 -6.85 -3.61
CA ARG A 29 -12.16 -7.87 -2.88
C ARG A 29 -12.41 -7.47 -1.43
N LYS A 30 -12.85 -6.25 -1.19
CA LYS A 30 -13.03 -5.68 0.17
C LYS A 30 -13.97 -6.52 1.06
N GLY A 31 -14.94 -7.22 0.47
CA GLY A 31 -15.84 -8.12 1.20
C GLY A 31 -15.13 -9.31 1.84
N ASP A 32 -14.09 -9.84 1.20
CA ASP A 32 -13.35 -11.01 1.68
C ASP A 32 -12.21 -10.64 2.62
N LEU A 33 -11.75 -9.39 2.58
CA LEU A 33 -10.55 -8.91 3.26
C LEU A 33 -10.57 -9.18 4.77
N LEU A 34 -11.64 -8.78 5.44
CA LEU A 34 -11.76 -8.95 6.90
C LEU A 34 -11.90 -10.41 7.29
N SER A 35 -12.61 -11.21 6.48
CA SER A 35 -12.75 -12.64 6.72
C SER A 35 -11.42 -13.38 6.59
N LEU A 36 -10.60 -12.98 5.60
CA LEU A 36 -9.24 -13.51 5.42
C LEU A 36 -8.32 -13.08 6.57
N ALA A 37 -8.40 -11.83 7.02
CA ALA A 37 -7.63 -11.34 8.15
C ALA A 37 -7.95 -12.12 9.42
N ASP A 38 -9.24 -12.31 9.73
CA ASP A 38 -9.69 -13.10 10.90
C ASP A 38 -9.24 -14.58 10.80
N CYS A 39 -9.23 -15.16 9.59
CA CYS A 39 -8.72 -16.51 9.36
C CYS A 39 -7.22 -16.60 9.69
N PHE A 40 -6.40 -15.68 9.17
CA PHE A 40 -4.95 -15.68 9.44
C PHE A 40 -4.61 -15.42 10.91
N ILE A 41 -5.36 -14.54 11.59
CA ILE A 41 -5.22 -14.32 13.02
C ILE A 41 -5.50 -15.61 13.79
N LYS A 42 -6.61 -16.30 13.52
CA LYS A 42 -6.98 -17.57 14.17
C LYS A 42 -5.93 -18.64 13.96
N ASP A 43 -5.51 -18.84 12.70
CA ASP A 43 -4.50 -19.84 12.33
C ASP A 43 -3.18 -19.60 13.08
N TYR A 44 -2.75 -18.33 13.17
CA TYR A 44 -1.51 -18.00 13.84
C TYR A 44 -1.64 -18.11 15.37
N CYS A 45 -2.75 -17.68 15.96
CA CYS A 45 -3.00 -17.86 17.40
C CYS A 45 -2.96 -19.34 17.81
N ILE A 46 -3.57 -20.22 17.00
CA ILE A 46 -3.54 -21.68 17.25
C ILE A 46 -2.10 -22.21 17.17
N LYS A 47 -1.35 -21.86 16.13
CA LYS A 47 0.05 -22.30 15.92
C LYS A 47 0.99 -21.82 17.02
N SER A 48 0.81 -20.59 17.47
CA SER A 48 1.65 -19.97 18.50
C SER A 48 1.17 -20.21 19.93
N LYS A 49 0.06 -20.96 20.11
CA LYS A 49 -0.58 -21.22 21.41
C LYS A 49 -0.92 -19.94 22.19
N LYS A 50 -1.24 -18.85 21.46
CA LYS A 50 -1.70 -17.58 22.02
C LYS A 50 -3.23 -17.55 22.14
N ALA A 51 -3.73 -16.70 23.02
CA ALA A 51 -5.16 -16.40 23.08
C ALA A 51 -5.64 -15.78 21.75
N LEU A 52 -6.91 -15.98 21.42
CA LEU A 52 -7.49 -15.48 20.18
C LEU A 52 -7.52 -13.94 20.18
N CYS A 53 -6.78 -13.32 19.26
CA CYS A 53 -6.78 -11.88 19.07
C CYS A 53 -7.93 -11.44 18.15
N ARG A 54 -8.36 -10.18 18.29
CA ARG A 54 -9.41 -9.56 17.48
C ARG A 54 -8.95 -8.20 16.97
N LEU A 55 -9.36 -7.84 15.75
CA LEU A 55 -9.10 -6.52 15.20
C LEU A 55 -9.99 -5.45 15.85
N SER A 56 -9.40 -4.32 16.26
CA SER A 56 -10.13 -3.14 16.69
C SER A 56 -10.92 -2.52 15.50
N LYS A 57 -11.86 -1.62 15.79
CA LYS A 57 -12.61 -0.93 14.73
C LYS A 57 -11.69 -0.08 13.85
N GLU A 58 -10.74 0.59 14.45
CA GLU A 58 -9.74 1.44 13.80
C GLU A 58 -8.85 0.59 12.89
N ALA A 59 -8.34 -0.54 13.39
CA ALA A 59 -7.54 -1.47 12.60
C ALA A 59 -8.29 -1.99 11.36
N LYS A 60 -9.57 -2.35 11.51
CA LYS A 60 -10.43 -2.76 10.39
C LYS A 60 -10.58 -1.67 9.34
N SER A 61 -10.82 -0.43 9.77
CA SER A 61 -10.95 0.71 8.86
C SER A 61 -9.66 0.96 8.07
N ILE A 62 -8.50 0.87 8.71
CA ILE A 62 -7.21 1.03 8.07
C ILE A 62 -6.98 -0.08 7.03
N LEU A 63 -7.24 -1.34 7.39
CA LEU A 63 -7.10 -2.47 6.45
C LEU A 63 -7.98 -2.30 5.20
N GLN A 64 -9.22 -1.82 5.36
CA GLN A 64 -10.15 -1.63 4.24
C GLN A 64 -9.70 -0.53 3.27
N ASN A 65 -8.86 0.40 3.72
CA ASN A 65 -8.34 1.51 2.91
C ASN A 65 -6.92 1.29 2.38
N TYR A 66 -6.28 0.18 2.78
CA TYR A 66 -4.93 -0.13 2.33
C TYR A 66 -4.94 -0.87 0.99
N SER A 67 -3.96 -0.58 0.13
CA SER A 67 -3.88 -1.07 -1.26
C SER A 67 -3.39 -2.52 -1.41
N PHE A 68 -2.70 -3.06 -0.41
CA PHE A 68 -2.13 -4.41 -0.40
C PHE A 68 -1.29 -4.74 -1.65
N PRO A 69 -0.20 -4.04 -1.94
CA PRO A 69 0.65 -4.32 -3.10
C PRO A 69 1.16 -5.78 -3.14
N GLY A 70 1.41 -6.39 -1.98
CA GLY A 70 1.75 -7.80 -1.83
C GLY A 70 0.55 -8.75 -1.73
N ASN A 71 -0.68 -8.23 -1.92
CA ASN A 71 -1.93 -8.99 -1.89
C ASN A 71 -2.08 -9.87 -0.62
N ILE A 72 -2.57 -11.09 -0.77
CA ILE A 72 -2.85 -12.04 0.33
C ILE A 72 -1.58 -12.37 1.13
N ARG A 73 -0.40 -12.42 0.48
CA ARG A 73 0.86 -12.73 1.18
C ARG A 73 1.24 -11.61 2.16
N GLU A 74 1.02 -10.38 1.78
CA GLU A 74 1.28 -9.22 2.64
C GLU A 74 0.27 -9.17 3.79
N LEU A 75 -1.02 -9.35 3.52
CA LEU A 75 -2.05 -9.43 4.55
C LEU A 75 -1.71 -10.50 5.58
N LYS A 76 -1.34 -11.70 5.14
CA LYS A 76 -0.95 -12.80 6.03
C LYS A 76 0.22 -12.42 6.93
N ALA A 77 1.31 -11.92 6.36
CA ALA A 77 2.49 -11.51 7.12
C ALA A 77 2.17 -10.39 8.13
N MET A 78 1.33 -9.44 7.73
CA MET A 78 0.88 -8.35 8.59
C MET A 78 0.06 -8.88 9.78
N MET A 79 -0.88 -9.79 9.55
CA MET A 79 -1.69 -10.37 10.64
C MET A 79 -0.85 -11.22 11.59
N GLU A 80 0.10 -12.02 11.08
CA GLU A 80 1.00 -12.80 11.91
C GLU A 80 1.85 -11.90 12.82
N LEU A 81 2.40 -10.81 12.28
CA LEU A 81 3.17 -9.83 13.05
C LEU A 81 2.30 -9.08 14.06
N ALA A 82 1.12 -8.66 13.67
CA ALA A 82 0.18 -7.96 14.55
C ALA A 82 -0.23 -8.82 15.75
N VAL A 83 -0.41 -10.14 15.59
CA VAL A 83 -0.66 -11.07 16.72
C VAL A 83 0.57 -11.18 17.61
N VAL A 84 1.79 -11.05 17.09
CA VAL A 84 3.01 -11.03 17.92
C VAL A 84 3.07 -9.78 18.78
N LEU A 85 2.77 -8.62 18.20
CA LEU A 85 2.90 -7.31 18.82
C LEU A 85 1.76 -6.96 19.77
N CYS A 86 0.55 -7.49 19.56
CA CYS A 86 -0.60 -7.15 20.39
C CYS A 86 -0.43 -7.62 21.85
N GLU A 87 -0.73 -6.73 22.80
CA GLU A 87 -0.59 -7.00 24.24
C GLU A 87 -1.90 -7.52 24.85
N ASP A 88 -3.05 -6.94 24.50
CA ASP A 88 -4.36 -7.16 25.15
C ASP A 88 -5.30 -8.09 24.37
N ASN A 89 -4.80 -8.96 23.50
CA ASN A 89 -5.59 -9.76 22.55
C ASN A 89 -6.47 -8.91 21.61
N VAL A 90 -6.20 -7.61 21.51
CA VAL A 90 -6.85 -6.66 20.59
C VAL A 90 -5.79 -6.02 19.72
N ILE A 91 -5.83 -6.32 18.44
CA ILE A 91 -4.93 -5.74 17.44
C ILE A 91 -5.40 -4.30 17.16
N LYS A 92 -4.58 -3.33 17.56
CA LYS A 92 -4.80 -1.90 17.35
C LYS A 92 -4.19 -1.44 16.02
N ALA A 93 -4.45 -0.19 15.64
CA ALA A 93 -3.89 0.42 14.44
C ALA A 93 -2.35 0.41 14.44
N ASP A 94 -1.74 0.66 15.59
CA ASP A 94 -0.29 0.73 15.77
C ASP A 94 0.41 -0.64 15.65
N ASP A 95 -0.32 -1.73 15.87
CA ASP A 95 0.20 -3.10 15.70
C ASP A 95 0.26 -3.50 14.23
N LEU A 96 -0.41 -2.75 13.34
CA LEU A 96 -0.38 -3.00 11.91
C LEU A 96 0.89 -2.37 11.32
N SER A 97 1.84 -3.21 10.95
CA SER A 97 3.04 -2.78 10.22
C SER A 97 2.69 -2.45 8.76
N LEU A 98 1.95 -1.37 8.57
CA LEU A 98 1.69 -0.86 7.25
C LEU A 98 3.00 -0.33 6.67
N ARG A 99 3.41 -0.84 5.53
CA ARG A 99 4.42 -0.13 4.75
C ARG A 99 3.83 1.25 4.48
N LYS A 100 4.51 2.32 4.93
CA LYS A 100 4.24 3.66 4.39
C LYS A 100 4.24 3.45 2.89
N GLU A 101 3.12 3.72 2.25
CA GLU A 101 3.02 3.57 0.81
C GLU A 101 4.15 4.40 0.20
N VAL A 102 5.21 3.70 -0.21
CA VAL A 102 6.10 4.26 -1.21
C VAL A 102 5.20 4.31 -2.42
N MET A 103 4.74 5.51 -2.78
CA MET A 103 3.95 5.71 -4.00
C MET A 103 4.67 4.95 -5.10
N HIS A 104 4.10 3.83 -5.53
CA HIS A 104 4.61 3.13 -6.70
C HIS A 104 4.40 4.10 -7.87
N ASN A 105 5.45 4.31 -8.65
CA ASN A 105 5.39 5.14 -9.87
C ASN A 105 4.21 4.75 -10.78
N ASP A 106 3.72 3.51 -10.68
CA ASP A 106 2.55 3.02 -11.43
C ASP A 106 1.24 3.69 -10.98
N ASP A 107 1.10 4.10 -9.70
CA ASP A 107 -0.11 4.80 -9.20
C ASP A 107 -0.08 6.30 -9.56
N LEU A 108 1.11 6.87 -9.74
CA LEU A 108 1.26 8.27 -10.11
C LEU A 108 0.66 8.56 -11.50
N PHE A 109 0.77 7.60 -12.41
CA PHE A 109 0.32 7.71 -13.81
C PHE A 109 -0.93 6.87 -14.12
N SER A 110 -1.57 6.29 -13.12
CA SER A 110 -2.79 5.48 -13.29
C SER A 110 -4.04 6.34 -13.55
N VAL A 111 -4.00 7.60 -13.15
CA VAL A 111 -5.06 8.59 -13.33
C VAL A 111 -4.49 9.79 -14.07
N GLU A 112 -5.16 10.25 -15.12
CA GLU A 112 -4.80 11.50 -15.82
C GLU A 112 -4.99 12.68 -14.87
N ARG A 113 -3.92 13.47 -14.69
CA ARG A 113 -3.87 14.65 -13.81
C ARG A 113 -3.23 15.81 -14.54
N THR A 114 -3.52 17.02 -14.10
CA THR A 114 -2.83 18.22 -14.58
C THR A 114 -1.39 18.25 -14.07
N MET A 115 -0.54 19.05 -14.70
CA MET A 115 0.85 19.25 -14.25
C MET A 115 0.90 19.81 -12.82
N GLU A 116 -0.05 20.68 -12.47
CA GLU A 116 -0.17 21.25 -11.12
C GLU A 116 -0.44 20.18 -10.08
N GLU A 117 -1.39 19.27 -10.35
CA GLU A 117 -1.69 18.15 -9.47
C GLU A 117 -0.50 17.18 -9.30
N TYR A 118 0.27 16.93 -10.37
CA TYR A 118 1.51 16.14 -10.27
C TYR A 118 2.57 16.85 -9.43
N GLU A 119 2.76 18.16 -9.61
CA GLU A 119 3.70 18.95 -8.81
C GLU A 119 3.34 18.91 -7.32
N GLU A 120 2.06 19.04 -6.96
CA GLU A 120 1.58 18.95 -5.59
C GLU A 120 1.92 17.59 -4.96
N ILE A 121 1.63 16.51 -5.68
CA ILE A 121 1.91 15.15 -5.22
C ILE A 121 3.42 14.96 -4.99
N ILE A 122 4.25 15.44 -5.90
CA ILE A 122 5.71 15.34 -5.80
C ILE A 122 6.22 16.15 -4.61
N ILE A 123 5.77 17.40 -4.47
CA ILE A 123 6.18 18.28 -3.35
C ILE A 123 5.79 17.65 -2.01
N LYS A 124 4.57 17.15 -1.89
CA LYS A 124 4.07 16.49 -0.67
C LYS A 124 4.92 15.26 -0.33
N HIS A 125 5.17 14.39 -1.30
CA HIS A 125 6.01 13.20 -1.12
C HIS A 125 7.42 13.55 -0.62
N TYR A 126 8.05 14.59 -1.20
CA TYR A 126 9.38 15.01 -0.80
C TYR A 126 9.39 15.70 0.58
N LEU A 127 8.35 16.46 0.93
CA LEU A 127 8.20 17.03 2.27
C LEU A 127 8.09 15.93 3.33
N ASP A 128 7.30 14.90 3.08
CA ASP A 128 7.18 13.73 3.97
C ASP A 128 8.51 12.98 4.09
N LYS A 129 9.18 12.75 2.96
CA LYS A 129 10.47 12.05 2.91
C LYS A 129 11.58 12.77 3.68
N TYR A 130 11.60 14.10 3.66
CA TYR A 130 12.63 14.92 4.30
C TYR A 130 12.15 15.63 5.57
N ASN A 131 11.09 15.10 6.22
CA ASN A 131 10.56 15.60 7.48
C ASN A 131 10.28 17.12 7.48
N GLY A 132 9.66 17.63 6.42
CA GLY A 132 9.26 19.02 6.28
C GLY A 132 10.42 20.03 6.05
N LYS A 133 11.64 19.58 5.75
CA LYS A 133 12.78 20.44 5.50
C LYS A 133 12.70 21.14 4.15
N VAL A 134 11.92 22.22 4.06
CA VAL A 134 11.62 22.97 2.83
C VAL A 134 12.87 23.33 2.01
N ARG A 135 13.96 23.74 2.69
CA ARG A 135 15.22 24.11 2.00
C ARG A 135 15.82 22.93 1.22
N LEU A 136 15.82 21.74 1.82
CA LEU A 136 16.35 20.54 1.21
C LEU A 136 15.45 20.03 0.07
N VAL A 137 14.13 20.15 0.25
CA VAL A 137 13.16 19.79 -0.81
C VAL A 137 13.29 20.70 -2.01
N ALA A 138 13.41 22.01 -1.79
CA ALA A 138 13.63 23.00 -2.86
C ALA A 138 14.90 22.70 -3.68
N GLU A 139 16.01 22.36 -3.00
CA GLU A 139 17.27 21.96 -3.64
C GLU A 139 17.13 20.65 -4.43
N LYS A 140 16.44 19.65 -3.89
CA LYS A 140 16.30 18.34 -4.52
C LYS A 140 15.36 18.33 -5.74
N LEU A 141 14.36 19.19 -5.74
CA LEU A 141 13.39 19.33 -6.83
C LEU A 141 13.75 20.45 -7.82
N ASP A 142 14.81 21.19 -7.54
CA ASP A 142 15.24 22.39 -8.32
C ASP A 142 14.11 23.41 -8.49
N ILE A 143 13.36 23.66 -7.41
CA ILE A 143 12.24 24.63 -7.38
C ILE A 143 12.47 25.71 -6.34
N SER A 144 11.79 26.87 -6.51
CA SER A 144 11.88 27.95 -5.56
C SER A 144 11.22 27.59 -4.21
N LYS A 145 11.79 28.07 -3.10
CA LYS A 145 11.19 27.91 -1.77
C LYS A 145 9.80 28.53 -1.68
N SER A 146 9.59 29.65 -2.39
CA SER A 146 8.29 30.33 -2.44
C SER A 146 7.19 29.42 -2.97
N LYS A 147 7.48 28.58 -3.97
CA LYS A 147 6.53 27.62 -4.54
C LYS A 147 6.09 26.59 -3.49
N ILE A 148 7.02 26.09 -2.68
CA ILE A 148 6.70 25.13 -1.60
C ILE A 148 5.88 25.80 -0.49
N TYR A 149 6.20 27.05 -0.15
CA TYR A 149 5.43 27.78 0.88
C TYR A 149 4.00 28.09 0.41
N ASN A 150 3.79 28.45 -0.86
CA ASN A 150 2.46 28.65 -1.44
C ASN A 150 1.63 27.39 -1.34
N PHE A 151 2.20 26.25 -1.75
CA PHE A 151 1.56 24.92 -1.60
C PHE A 151 1.15 24.62 -0.15
N LEU A 152 2.02 24.91 0.82
CA LEU A 152 1.72 24.68 2.24
C LEU A 152 0.64 25.62 2.80
N GLN A 153 0.43 26.80 2.18
CA GLN A 153 -0.66 27.71 2.56
C GLN A 153 -2.01 27.25 1.98
N GLU A 154 -2.02 26.82 0.72
CA GLU A 154 -3.22 26.29 0.04
C GLU A 154 -3.73 24.99 0.69
N SER A 155 -2.83 24.13 1.16
CA SER A 155 -3.17 22.89 1.86
C SER A 155 -3.75 23.07 3.28
N LYS A 156 -3.84 24.31 3.79
CA LYS A 156 -4.38 24.64 5.12
C LYS A 156 -5.79 25.23 5.08
N GLN A 157 -6.35 25.46 3.90
CA GLN A 157 -7.73 25.86 3.70
C GLN A 157 -8.60 24.64 3.40
#